data_5db7f3f34a41a6f378fd85b3972c1820
#
_entry.id   5db7f3f34a41a6f378fd85b3972c1820
#
_cell.length_a   1.000
_cell.length_b   1.000
_cell.length_c   1.000
_cell.angle_alpha   90.00
_cell.angle_beta   90.00
_cell.angle_gamma   90.00
#
_symmetry.space_group_name_H-M   'P 1'
#
loop_
_entity.id
_entity.type
_entity.pdbx_description
1 polymer ?
#
loop_
_entity_poly.entity_id
_entity_poly.type
_entity_poly.pdbx_seq_one_letter_code
_entity_poly.pdbx_strand_id
1 'polypeptide(L)'
;MSTMKDFENTTYRRLAIFLIMIGLLFAFDSLLRLSFIYKLWPVIILILGIGLVGIFVKRKASGDIFLAVGEYLICFSGLAFYCNFTSWRNMSEIWPLFIAFLGIVFVTLFILHSKKRFLLLLGLLHLSLSIFFFLIFSLTGQLWWTIFILVGLSILVSGRIR
;
A
#
# COMPACT_ATOMS: atom_id res chain seq x y z
N MET A 1 -27.81 18.17 33.35
CA MET A 1 -27.88 16.68 33.32
C MET A 1 -28.65 16.16 32.09
N SER A 2 -29.51 16.93 31.42
CA SER A 2 -30.23 16.61 30.20
C SER A 2 -29.34 16.53 28.95
N THR A 3 -28.42 17.46 28.78
CA THR A 3 -27.55 17.61 27.57
C THR A 3 -26.64 16.40 27.29
N MET A 4 -26.15 15.69 28.31
CA MET A 4 -25.33 14.50 28.11
C MET A 4 -26.15 13.31 27.60
N LYS A 5 -27.35 13.08 28.11
CA LYS A 5 -28.26 12.02 27.63
C LYS A 5 -28.73 12.26 26.19
N ASP A 6 -28.93 13.52 25.82
CA ASP A 6 -29.35 13.89 24.46
C ASP A 6 -28.19 13.71 23.46
N PHE A 7 -26.96 14.01 23.85
CA PHE A 7 -25.76 13.79 23.04
C PHE A 7 -25.50 12.28 22.83
N GLU A 8 -25.60 11.50 23.88
CA GLU A 8 -25.44 10.05 23.85
C GLU A 8 -26.50 9.40 22.94
N ASN A 9 -27.75 9.79 23.10
CA ASN A 9 -28.88 9.27 22.29
C ASN A 9 -28.73 9.63 20.80
N THR A 10 -28.21 10.82 20.50
CA THR A 10 -27.97 11.26 19.13
C THR A 10 -26.82 10.49 18.47
N THR A 11 -25.78 10.18 19.24
CA THR A 11 -24.61 9.41 18.77
C THR A 11 -25.00 7.96 18.47
N TYR A 12 -25.73 7.29 19.37
CA TYR A 12 -26.24 5.95 19.14
C TYR A 12 -27.20 5.88 17.95
N ARG A 13 -28.05 6.88 17.77
CA ARG A 13 -28.97 6.94 16.62
C ARG A 13 -28.23 7.08 15.31
N ARG A 14 -27.16 7.91 15.23
CA ARG A 14 -26.32 8.03 14.04
C ARG A 14 -25.59 6.73 13.74
N LEU A 15 -25.06 6.08 14.75
CA LEU A 15 -24.37 4.80 14.63
C LEU A 15 -25.31 3.69 14.16
N ALA A 16 -26.52 3.64 14.71
CA ALA A 16 -27.56 2.69 14.29
C ALA A 16 -27.97 2.90 12.82
N ILE A 17 -28.22 4.15 12.42
CA ILE A 17 -28.52 4.48 11.01
C ILE A 17 -27.38 4.07 10.08
N PHE A 18 -26.13 4.35 10.46
CA PHE A 18 -24.95 3.96 9.70
C PHE A 18 -24.83 2.44 9.53
N LEU A 19 -25.05 1.68 10.61
CA LEU A 19 -25.05 0.22 10.57
C LEU A 19 -26.19 -0.34 9.70
N ILE A 20 -27.38 0.25 9.78
CA ILE A 20 -28.53 -0.14 8.93
C ILE A 20 -28.19 0.12 7.46
N MET A 21 -27.63 1.29 7.12
CA MET A 21 -27.24 1.60 5.75
C MET A 21 -26.19 0.62 5.21
N ILE A 22 -25.19 0.27 6.02
CA ILE A 22 -24.19 -0.76 5.65
C ILE A 22 -24.89 -2.10 5.42
N GLY A 23 -25.77 -2.52 6.34
CA GLY A 23 -26.52 -3.77 6.22
C GLY A 23 -27.38 -3.83 4.95
N LEU A 24 -28.05 -2.73 4.62
CA LEU A 24 -28.83 -2.61 3.38
C LEU A 24 -27.95 -2.69 2.13
N LEU A 25 -26.77 -2.06 2.13
CA LEU A 25 -25.80 -2.17 1.04
C LEU A 25 -25.36 -3.63 0.82
N PHE A 26 -25.03 -4.35 1.89
CA PHE A 26 -24.67 -5.77 1.81
C PHE A 26 -25.83 -6.64 1.32
N ALA A 27 -27.04 -6.36 1.81
CA ALA A 27 -28.23 -7.08 1.37
C ALA A 27 -28.50 -6.85 -0.13
N PHE A 28 -28.38 -5.61 -0.59
CA PHE A 28 -28.58 -5.25 -1.99
C PHE A 28 -27.55 -5.92 -2.92
N ASP A 29 -26.27 -5.90 -2.53
CA ASP A 29 -25.19 -6.58 -3.28
C ASP A 29 -25.42 -8.09 -3.35
N SER A 30 -25.83 -8.69 -2.24
CA SER A 30 -26.15 -10.12 -2.15
C SER A 30 -27.35 -10.52 -3.02
N LEU A 31 -28.45 -9.73 -2.98
CA LEU A 31 -29.66 -10.00 -3.74
C LEU A 31 -29.43 -9.86 -5.26
N LEU A 32 -28.66 -8.85 -5.67
CA LEU A 32 -28.37 -8.59 -7.08
C LEU A 32 -27.19 -9.40 -7.62
N ARG A 33 -26.51 -10.20 -6.77
CA ARG A 33 -25.30 -10.98 -7.13
C ARG A 33 -24.23 -10.15 -7.82
N LEU A 34 -24.13 -8.87 -7.46
CA LEU A 34 -23.21 -7.94 -8.14
C LEU A 34 -21.76 -8.18 -7.76
N SER A 35 -21.49 -8.86 -6.64
CA SER A 35 -20.14 -9.08 -6.08
C SER A 35 -19.29 -7.80 -5.95
N PHE A 36 -19.92 -6.63 -5.94
CA PHE A 36 -19.25 -5.33 -5.87
C PHE A 36 -18.51 -5.16 -4.56
N ILE A 37 -19.15 -5.51 -3.43
CA ILE A 37 -18.55 -5.38 -2.11
C ILE A 37 -17.34 -6.28 -1.99
N TYR A 38 -17.43 -7.51 -2.53
CA TYR A 38 -16.31 -8.44 -2.56
C TYR A 38 -15.13 -7.90 -3.39
N LYS A 39 -15.38 -7.11 -4.44
CA LYS A 39 -14.32 -6.50 -5.27
C LYS A 39 -13.78 -5.20 -4.70
N LEU A 40 -14.54 -4.50 -3.86
CA LEU A 40 -14.21 -3.17 -3.36
C LEU A 40 -13.53 -3.15 -1.98
N TRP A 41 -13.29 -4.31 -1.34
CA TRP A 41 -12.58 -4.35 -0.05
C TRP A 41 -11.22 -3.61 -0.07
N PRO A 42 -10.45 -3.53 -1.19
CA PRO A 42 -9.21 -2.78 -1.19
C PRO A 42 -9.40 -1.27 -0.96
N VAL A 43 -10.63 -0.73 -1.17
CA VAL A 43 -10.96 0.68 -0.85
C VAL A 43 -10.72 0.96 0.63
N ILE A 44 -11.05 0.02 1.51
CA ILE A 44 -10.84 0.18 2.97
C ILE A 44 -9.34 0.32 3.26
N ILE A 45 -8.52 -0.51 2.63
CA ILE A 45 -7.05 -0.45 2.78
C ILE A 45 -6.51 0.85 2.21
N LEU A 46 -7.04 1.30 1.05
CA LEU A 46 -6.66 2.57 0.44
C LEU A 46 -6.95 3.75 1.37
N ILE A 47 -8.15 3.80 1.95
CA ILE A 47 -8.55 4.85 2.89
C ILE A 47 -7.66 4.85 4.13
N LEU A 48 -7.34 3.68 4.68
CA LEU A 48 -6.42 3.55 5.81
C LEU A 48 -5.02 4.05 5.44
N GLY A 49 -4.50 3.66 4.27
CA GLY A 49 -3.21 4.12 3.76
C GLY A 49 -3.15 5.64 3.60
N ILE A 50 -4.15 6.24 2.95
CA ILE A 50 -4.26 7.71 2.79
C ILE A 50 -4.37 8.39 4.16
N GLY A 51 -5.14 7.82 5.09
CA GLY A 51 -5.27 8.34 6.46
C GLY A 51 -3.94 8.39 7.20
N LEU A 52 -3.13 7.33 7.10
CA LEU A 52 -1.80 7.26 7.72
C LEU A 52 -0.83 8.28 7.10
N VAL A 53 -0.81 8.41 5.78
CA VAL A 53 -0.03 9.46 5.10
C VAL A 53 -0.50 10.85 5.53
N GLY A 54 -1.80 11.06 5.68
CA GLY A 54 -2.35 12.31 6.21
C GLY A 54 -1.89 12.64 7.64
N ILE A 55 -1.76 11.61 8.49
CA ILE A 55 -1.20 11.78 9.86
C ILE A 55 0.27 12.18 9.78
N PHE A 56 1.07 11.56 8.91
CA PHE A 56 2.46 11.93 8.67
C PHE A 56 2.59 13.39 8.26
N VAL A 57 1.81 13.86 7.28
CA VAL A 57 1.84 15.25 6.81
C VAL A 57 1.54 16.23 7.94
N LYS A 58 0.62 15.90 8.87
CA LYS A 58 0.28 16.75 10.02
C LYS A 58 1.35 16.74 11.12
N ARG A 59 2.01 15.60 11.37
CA ARG A 59 2.92 15.42 12.53
C ARG A 59 4.39 15.72 12.26
N LYS A 60 4.80 15.85 11.02
CA LYS A 60 6.15 16.23 10.48
C LYS A 60 7.40 15.61 11.15
N ALA A 61 7.46 15.40 12.45
CA ALA A 61 8.71 15.11 13.18
C ALA A 61 8.85 13.68 13.74
N SER A 62 7.80 12.88 13.80
CA SER A 62 7.83 11.51 14.38
C SER A 62 7.05 10.49 13.54
N GLY A 63 6.96 10.74 12.24
CA GLY A 63 5.97 10.09 11.40
C GLY A 63 6.47 9.05 10.39
N ASP A 64 7.76 8.68 10.38
CA ASP A 64 8.32 7.77 9.36
C ASP A 64 7.52 6.49 9.20
N ILE A 65 7.08 5.91 10.32
CA ILE A 65 6.29 4.68 10.33
C ILE A 65 4.91 4.90 9.67
N PHE A 66 4.28 6.07 9.88
CA PHE A 66 2.98 6.37 9.29
C PHE A 66 3.09 6.57 7.78
N LEU A 67 4.18 7.20 7.30
CA LEU A 67 4.47 7.32 5.87
C LEU A 67 4.73 5.94 5.28
N ALA A 68 5.64 5.16 5.89
CA ALA A 68 6.03 3.85 5.38
C ALA A 68 4.85 2.89 5.27
N VAL A 69 4.07 2.74 6.35
CA VAL A 69 2.91 1.84 6.38
C VAL A 69 1.81 2.37 5.47
N GLY A 70 1.54 3.68 5.49
CA GLY A 70 0.51 4.30 4.66
C GLY A 70 0.79 4.13 3.17
N GLU A 71 2.01 4.40 2.72
CA GLU A 71 2.43 4.25 1.33
C GLU A 71 2.37 2.77 0.89
N TYR A 72 2.87 1.86 1.74
CA TYR A 72 2.80 0.43 1.45
C TYR A 72 1.36 -0.05 1.30
N LEU A 73 0.43 0.39 2.16
CA LEU A 73 -0.99 0.05 2.07
C LEU A 73 -1.64 0.62 0.80
N ILE A 74 -1.27 1.83 0.37
CA ILE A 74 -1.75 2.42 -0.88
C ILE A 74 -1.31 1.56 -2.07
N CYS A 75 -0.02 1.20 -2.14
CA CYS A 75 0.50 0.33 -3.19
C CYS A 75 -0.17 -1.05 -3.19
N PHE A 76 -0.31 -1.65 -1.99
CA PHE A 76 -0.99 -2.92 -1.82
C PHE A 76 -2.45 -2.87 -2.27
N SER A 77 -3.18 -1.80 -1.92
CA SER A 77 -4.57 -1.63 -2.35
C SER A 77 -4.71 -1.57 -3.87
N GLY A 78 -3.79 -0.88 -4.54
CA GLY A 78 -3.74 -0.83 -6.00
C GLY A 78 -3.55 -2.23 -6.62
N LEU A 79 -2.63 -3.03 -6.07
CA LEU A 79 -2.41 -4.40 -6.51
C LEU A 79 -3.63 -5.29 -6.25
N ALA A 80 -4.26 -5.15 -5.08
CA ALA A 80 -5.47 -5.89 -4.74
C ALA A 80 -6.64 -5.52 -5.65
N PHE A 81 -6.79 -4.24 -6.02
CA PHE A 81 -7.74 -3.83 -7.05
C PHE A 81 -7.46 -4.52 -8.38
N TYR A 82 -6.23 -4.48 -8.85
CA TYR A 82 -5.85 -5.14 -10.10
C TYR A 82 -6.26 -6.63 -10.07
N CYS A 83 -5.91 -7.36 -9.00
CA CYS A 83 -6.26 -8.77 -8.86
C CYS A 83 -7.77 -9.02 -8.79
N ASN A 84 -8.53 -8.15 -8.11
CA ASN A 84 -9.99 -8.29 -8.00
C ASN A 84 -10.72 -8.05 -9.32
N PHE A 85 -10.18 -7.20 -10.19
CA PHE A 85 -10.80 -6.90 -11.49
C PHE A 85 -10.27 -7.78 -12.63
N THR A 86 -9.12 -8.43 -12.45
CA THR A 86 -8.56 -9.38 -13.42
C THR A 86 -8.67 -10.82 -12.90
N SER A 87 -7.65 -11.31 -12.24
CA SER A 87 -7.60 -12.61 -11.61
C SER A 87 -6.53 -12.67 -10.53
N TRP A 88 -6.87 -13.27 -9.38
CA TRP A 88 -5.89 -13.59 -8.33
C TRP A 88 -4.82 -14.59 -8.77
N ARG A 89 -5.07 -15.33 -9.86
CA ARG A 89 -4.07 -16.23 -10.46
C ARG A 89 -2.84 -15.47 -10.93
N ASN A 90 -2.99 -14.22 -11.36
CA ASN A 90 -1.90 -13.37 -11.81
C ASN A 90 -0.91 -13.04 -10.67
N MET A 91 -1.29 -13.28 -9.40
CA MET A 91 -0.43 -13.05 -8.25
C MET A 91 0.87 -13.86 -8.32
N SER A 92 0.84 -15.06 -8.95
CA SER A 92 2.04 -15.88 -9.16
C SER A 92 3.12 -15.20 -10.02
N GLU A 93 2.74 -14.23 -10.85
CA GLU A 93 3.66 -13.51 -11.73
C GLU A 93 4.02 -12.13 -11.16
N ILE A 94 3.06 -11.48 -10.47
CA ILE A 94 3.21 -10.09 -10.01
C ILE A 94 3.63 -9.97 -8.53
N TRP A 95 3.79 -11.08 -7.80
CA TRP A 95 4.23 -11.04 -6.40
C TRP A 95 5.53 -10.25 -6.15
N PRO A 96 6.50 -10.13 -7.10
CA PRO A 96 7.70 -9.34 -6.87
C PRO A 96 7.40 -7.84 -6.64
N LEU A 97 6.19 -7.37 -7.00
CA LEU A 97 5.75 -6.00 -6.70
C LEU A 97 5.71 -5.71 -5.20
N PHE A 98 5.49 -6.72 -4.34
CA PHE A 98 5.57 -6.51 -2.87
C PHE A 98 6.96 -6.06 -2.44
N ILE A 99 8.01 -6.58 -3.09
CA ILE A 99 9.39 -6.16 -2.85
C ILE A 99 9.60 -4.76 -3.40
N ALA A 100 9.03 -4.44 -4.59
CA ALA A 100 9.08 -3.10 -5.16
C ALA A 100 8.43 -2.06 -4.23
N PHE A 101 7.29 -2.37 -3.61
CA PHE A 101 6.61 -1.47 -2.68
C PHE A 101 7.50 -1.09 -1.50
N LEU A 102 8.23 -2.05 -0.92
CA LEU A 102 9.24 -1.75 0.12
C LEU A 102 10.35 -0.85 -0.42
N GLY A 103 10.80 -1.09 -1.64
CA GLY A 103 11.80 -0.24 -2.32
C GLY A 103 11.31 1.20 -2.48
N ILE A 104 10.07 1.39 -2.94
CA ILE A 104 9.43 2.70 -3.08
C ILE A 104 9.37 3.41 -1.73
N VAL A 105 8.89 2.73 -0.67
CA VAL A 105 8.81 3.27 0.68
C VAL A 105 10.18 3.77 1.17
N PHE A 106 11.26 3.00 1.01
CA PHE A 106 12.58 3.43 1.44
C PHE A 106 13.11 4.63 0.65
N VAL A 107 12.84 4.70 -0.66
CA VAL A 107 13.20 5.85 -1.49
C VAL A 107 12.42 7.08 -1.07
N THR A 108 11.12 6.96 -0.82
CA THR A 108 10.26 8.06 -0.38
C THR A 108 10.69 8.58 0.99
N LEU A 109 11.00 7.69 1.95
CA LEU A 109 11.56 8.07 3.25
C LEU A 109 12.88 8.83 3.11
N PHE A 110 13.76 8.41 2.19
CA PHE A 110 15.00 9.13 1.91
C PHE A 110 14.74 10.54 1.39
N ILE A 111 13.81 10.69 0.44
CA ILE A 111 13.52 11.98 -0.20
C ILE A 111 12.84 12.94 0.77
N LEU A 112 11.81 12.48 1.48
CA LEU A 112 10.92 13.34 2.25
C LEU A 112 11.38 13.60 3.68
N HIS A 113 12.13 12.69 4.28
CA HIS A 113 12.41 12.79 5.72
C HIS A 113 13.89 12.69 6.09
N SER A 114 14.51 11.56 5.91
CA SER A 114 15.76 11.25 6.64
C SER A 114 17.05 11.57 5.88
N LYS A 115 17.03 11.70 4.55
CA LYS A 115 18.22 11.88 3.67
C LYS A 115 19.42 10.95 3.99
N LYS A 116 19.18 9.86 4.75
CA LYS A 116 20.21 8.86 5.07
C LYS A 116 20.49 7.99 3.85
N ARG A 117 21.70 8.00 3.33
CA ARG A 117 22.10 7.19 2.16
C ARG A 117 21.76 5.72 2.29
N PHE A 118 21.76 5.20 3.52
CA PHE A 118 21.38 3.82 3.81
C PHE A 118 19.94 3.50 3.37
N LEU A 119 18.98 4.42 3.56
CA LEU A 119 17.61 4.24 3.09
C LEU A 119 17.54 4.21 1.56
N LEU A 120 18.28 5.09 0.88
CA LEU A 120 18.36 5.07 -0.57
C LEU A 120 18.94 3.75 -1.08
N LEU A 121 20.04 3.29 -0.47
CA LEU A 121 20.67 2.01 -0.83
C LEU A 121 19.67 0.86 -0.66
N LEU A 122 18.97 0.78 0.49
CA LEU A 122 17.96 -0.23 0.73
C LEU A 122 16.82 -0.16 -0.31
N GLY A 123 16.35 1.04 -0.61
CA GLY A 123 15.31 1.25 -1.60
C GLY A 123 15.71 0.75 -2.99
N LEU A 124 16.89 1.14 -3.45
CA LEU A 124 17.43 0.72 -4.75
C LEU A 124 17.68 -0.79 -4.80
N LEU A 125 18.18 -1.39 -3.72
CA LEU A 125 18.38 -2.85 -3.65
C LEU A 125 17.06 -3.60 -3.74
N HIS A 126 15.99 -3.16 -3.03
CA HIS A 126 14.68 -3.80 -3.13
C HIS A 126 14.06 -3.64 -4.51
N LEU A 127 14.17 -2.46 -5.14
CA LEU A 127 13.71 -2.25 -6.51
C LEU A 127 14.47 -3.15 -7.50
N SER A 128 15.80 -3.23 -7.37
CA SER A 128 16.63 -4.10 -8.20
C SER A 128 16.25 -5.58 -8.03
N LEU A 129 16.03 -6.00 -6.79
CA LEU A 129 15.61 -7.37 -6.48
C LEU A 129 14.23 -7.68 -7.04
N SER A 130 13.29 -6.74 -6.95
CA SER A 130 11.96 -6.89 -7.54
C SER A 130 12.03 -7.05 -9.06
N ILE A 131 12.79 -6.19 -9.74
CA ILE A 131 13.00 -6.28 -11.20
C ILE A 131 13.63 -7.63 -11.55
N PHE A 132 14.63 -8.07 -10.80
CA PHE A 132 15.29 -9.36 -11.03
C PHE A 132 14.30 -10.53 -10.92
N PHE A 133 13.49 -10.58 -9.87
CA PHE A 133 12.47 -11.63 -9.73
C PHE A 133 11.42 -11.54 -10.83
N PHE A 134 10.98 -10.33 -11.17
CA PHE A 134 10.02 -10.15 -12.25
C PHE A 134 10.56 -10.68 -13.58
N LEU A 135 11.82 -10.41 -13.91
CA LEU A 135 12.47 -10.91 -15.12
C LEU A 135 12.62 -12.45 -15.11
N ILE A 136 12.99 -13.04 -13.96
CA ILE A 136 13.11 -14.50 -13.85
C ILE A 136 11.76 -15.19 -14.04
N PHE A 137 10.69 -14.67 -13.43
CA PHE A 137 9.37 -15.30 -13.51
C PHE A 137 8.64 -15.03 -14.82
N SER A 138 8.93 -13.89 -15.47
CA SER A 138 8.32 -13.50 -16.76
C SER A 138 9.11 -13.99 -17.98
N LEU A 139 10.43 -14.07 -17.87
CA LEU A 139 11.35 -14.47 -18.92
C LEU A 139 12.10 -15.72 -18.46
N THR A 140 12.12 -16.74 -19.28
CA THR A 140 12.77 -18.04 -19.08
C THR A 140 14.16 -18.01 -18.43
N GLY A 141 14.33 -17.69 -17.18
CA GLY A 141 15.51 -17.94 -16.32
C GLY A 141 16.91 -17.53 -16.80
N GLN A 142 17.05 -17.10 -18.06
CA GLN A 142 18.37 -16.83 -18.68
C GLN A 142 19.01 -15.50 -18.27
N LEU A 143 18.27 -14.64 -17.55
CA LEU A 143 18.73 -13.28 -17.21
C LEU A 143 19.24 -13.14 -15.77
N TRP A 144 19.67 -14.23 -15.12
CA TRP A 144 20.17 -14.21 -13.72
C TRP A 144 21.33 -13.23 -13.49
N TRP A 145 22.13 -12.97 -14.50
CA TRP A 145 23.28 -12.05 -14.43
C TRP A 145 22.85 -10.57 -14.30
N THR A 146 21.61 -10.23 -14.63
CA THR A 146 21.09 -8.85 -14.50
C THR A 146 21.12 -8.34 -13.06
N ILE A 147 21.07 -9.25 -12.04
CA ILE A 147 21.14 -8.84 -10.64
C ILE A 147 22.46 -8.15 -10.31
N PHE A 148 23.57 -8.61 -10.88
CA PHE A 148 24.88 -8.00 -10.61
C PHE A 148 24.95 -6.59 -11.17
N ILE A 149 24.35 -6.35 -12.34
CA ILE A 149 24.29 -5.01 -12.96
C ILE A 149 23.41 -4.10 -12.09
N LEU A 150 22.23 -4.55 -11.68
CA LEU A 150 21.28 -3.75 -10.89
C LEU A 150 21.84 -3.41 -9.50
N VAL A 151 22.47 -4.37 -8.84
CA VAL A 151 23.13 -4.14 -7.53
C VAL A 151 24.30 -3.17 -7.69
N GLY A 152 25.14 -3.36 -8.70
CA GLY A 152 26.26 -2.46 -8.99
C GLY A 152 25.80 -1.02 -9.24
N LEU A 153 24.77 -0.82 -10.04
CA LEU A 153 24.15 0.50 -10.29
C LEU A 153 23.58 1.11 -9.01
N SER A 154 22.91 0.32 -8.17
CA SER A 154 22.34 0.78 -6.90
C SER A 154 23.40 1.33 -5.96
N ILE A 155 24.54 0.64 -5.85
CA ILE A 155 25.69 1.06 -5.03
C ILE A 155 26.31 2.34 -5.60
N LEU A 156 26.48 2.41 -6.92
CA LEU A 156 27.11 3.55 -7.60
C LEU A 156 26.26 4.82 -7.46
N VAL A 157 24.95 4.72 -7.62
CA VAL A 157 24.01 5.84 -7.43
C VAL A 157 24.02 6.30 -5.97
N SER A 158 23.92 5.36 -5.03
CA SER A 158 23.98 5.67 -3.60
C SER A 158 25.30 6.33 -3.17
N GLY A 159 26.42 5.96 -3.78
CA GLY A 159 27.74 6.54 -3.50
C GLY A 159 27.95 7.96 -4.03
N ARG A 160 27.26 8.36 -5.11
CA ARG A 160 27.38 9.70 -5.72
C ARG A 160 26.60 10.81 -4.98
N ILE A 161 25.62 10.46 -4.17
CA ILE A 161 24.81 11.45 -3.42
C ILE A 161 25.62 11.84 -2.18
N ARG A 162 26.27 13.00 -2.24
CA ARG A 162 26.99 13.62 -1.12
C ARG A 162 26.08 14.56 -0.35
#